data_962b16b03fb080dc89f53e9563d5662c
#
_entry.id   962b16b03fb080dc89f53e9563d5662c
#
_cell.length_a   1.000
_cell.length_b   1.000
_cell.length_c   1.000
_cell.angle_alpha   90.00
_cell.angle_beta   90.00
_cell.angle_gamma   90.00
#
_symmetry.space_group_name_H-M   'P 1'
#
loop_
_entity.id
_entity.type
_entity.pdbx_description
1 polymer ?
#
loop_
_entity_poly.entity_id
_entity_poly.type
_entity_poly.pdbx_seq_one_letter_code
_entity_poly.pdbx_strand_id
1 'polypeptide(L)'
;MTPSRLEHLNVTLTDLDRATRALQAIVPEWSVRGSGTWDDGHGHLLPWRHVGDEFQYLSLYETPAGQTLRAAGAFNHMALVVDDLDAALARLRAVGIPLDHIGGSTEHRRSAYVVIEPERLQIELVAYDSDVPDERNVYA
;
A
#
# COMPACT_ATOMS: atom_id res chain seq x y z
N MET A 1 24.20 -4.77 13.98
CA MET A 1 24.02 -3.70 12.99
C MET A 1 22.78 -3.99 12.16
N THR A 2 21.86 -3.06 12.10
CA THR A 2 20.65 -3.22 11.30
C THR A 2 20.97 -2.87 9.84
N PRO A 3 20.63 -3.73 8.86
CA PRO A 3 20.81 -3.41 7.45
C PRO A 3 20.01 -2.16 7.05
N SER A 4 20.58 -1.38 6.16
CA SER A 4 19.84 -0.27 5.56
C SER A 4 18.66 -0.80 4.76
N ARG A 5 17.48 -0.20 4.96
CA ARG A 5 16.24 -0.59 4.28
C ARG A 5 15.30 0.60 4.17
N LEU A 6 14.35 0.50 3.29
CA LEU A 6 13.25 1.45 3.27
C LEU A 6 12.40 1.25 4.54
N GLU A 7 12.16 2.33 5.28
CA GLU A 7 11.32 2.30 6.48
C GLU A 7 9.86 2.59 6.16
N HIS A 8 9.60 3.67 5.44
CA HIS A 8 8.22 4.08 5.13
C HIS A 8 8.11 4.83 3.81
N LEU A 9 6.91 4.87 3.30
CA LEU A 9 6.46 5.80 2.26
C LEU A 9 5.38 6.69 2.84
N ASN A 10 5.37 7.95 2.44
CA ASN A 10 4.28 8.87 2.78
C ASN A 10 3.29 8.94 1.61
N VAL A 11 2.01 8.80 1.93
CA VAL A 11 0.92 8.86 0.96
C VAL A 11 -0.16 9.80 1.48
N THR A 12 -0.58 10.73 0.65
CA THR A 12 -1.67 11.65 0.96
C THR A 12 -2.98 11.14 0.38
N LEU A 13 -4.01 11.06 1.21
CA LEU A 13 -5.31 10.44 0.90
C LEU A 13 -6.46 11.33 1.40
N THR A 14 -7.68 11.05 0.95
CA THR A 14 -8.88 11.73 1.46
C THR A 14 -9.70 10.88 2.43
N ASP A 15 -9.39 9.59 2.56
CA ASP A 15 -10.09 8.65 3.46
C ASP A 15 -9.10 7.68 4.10
N LEU A 16 -8.61 8.01 5.29
CA LEU A 16 -7.67 7.17 6.02
C LEU A 16 -8.29 5.86 6.51
N ASP A 17 -9.57 5.86 6.87
CA ASP A 17 -10.25 4.66 7.35
C ASP A 17 -10.36 3.60 6.25
N ARG A 18 -10.73 4.02 5.06
CA ARG A 18 -10.80 3.13 3.90
C ARG A 18 -9.42 2.56 3.55
N ALA A 19 -8.40 3.42 3.48
CA ALA A 19 -7.03 2.99 3.19
C ALA A 19 -6.49 2.04 4.27
N THR A 20 -6.74 2.33 5.54
CA THR A 20 -6.33 1.47 6.66
C THR A 20 -6.96 0.07 6.53
N ARG A 21 -8.26 -0.01 6.29
CA ARG A 21 -8.95 -1.29 6.08
C ARG A 21 -8.39 -2.07 4.89
N ALA A 22 -8.10 -1.37 3.79
CA ALA A 22 -7.51 -2.01 2.62
C ALA A 22 -6.13 -2.59 2.91
N LEU A 23 -5.26 -1.81 3.56
CA LEU A 23 -3.92 -2.26 3.91
C LEU A 23 -3.94 -3.45 4.87
N GLN A 24 -4.83 -3.45 5.87
CA GLN A 24 -5.00 -4.56 6.78
C GLN A 24 -5.64 -5.80 6.13
N ALA A 25 -6.40 -5.62 5.06
CA ALA A 25 -6.91 -6.73 4.25
C ALA A 25 -5.79 -7.36 3.40
N ILE A 26 -4.84 -6.57 2.93
CA ILE A 26 -3.68 -7.05 2.19
C ILE A 26 -2.69 -7.74 3.13
N VAL A 27 -2.34 -7.09 4.23
CA VAL A 27 -1.36 -7.56 5.22
C VAL A 27 -2.04 -7.59 6.59
N PRO A 28 -2.69 -8.71 6.97
CA PRO A 28 -3.46 -8.80 8.21
C PRO A 28 -2.65 -8.56 9.49
N GLU A 29 -1.33 -8.75 9.43
CA GLU A 29 -0.42 -8.50 10.56
C GLU A 29 -0.15 -7.01 10.80
N TRP A 30 -0.44 -6.15 9.83
CA TRP A 30 -0.24 -4.72 9.99
C TRP A 30 -1.31 -4.10 10.89
N SER A 31 -0.89 -3.15 11.70
CA SER A 31 -1.76 -2.42 12.61
C SER A 31 -1.53 -0.91 12.51
N VAL A 32 -2.41 -0.13 13.07
CA VAL A 32 -2.16 1.29 13.28
C VAL A 32 -1.15 1.42 14.42
N ARG A 33 0.11 1.70 14.08
CA ARG A 33 1.21 1.81 15.05
C ARG A 33 1.34 3.22 15.66
N GLY A 34 0.73 4.21 15.05
CA GLY A 34 0.71 5.58 15.54
C GLY A 34 -0.33 6.42 14.78
N SER A 35 -0.82 7.46 15.42
CA SER A 35 -1.79 8.38 14.84
C SER A 35 -1.73 9.73 15.53
N GLY A 36 -2.24 10.76 14.87
CA GLY A 36 -2.31 12.11 15.40
C GLY A 36 -2.97 13.05 14.41
N THR A 37 -2.71 14.34 14.57
CA THR A 37 -3.17 15.38 13.66
C THR A 37 -2.00 16.20 13.15
N TRP A 38 -2.16 16.78 11.98
CA TRP A 38 -1.22 17.72 11.40
C TRP A 38 -1.95 18.98 10.96
N ASP A 39 -1.28 20.12 11.01
CA ASP A 39 -1.80 21.40 10.58
C ASP A 39 -1.37 21.66 9.12
N ASP A 40 -2.33 21.86 8.23
CA ASP A 40 -2.07 22.12 6.81
C ASP A 40 -1.62 23.55 6.50
N GLY A 41 -1.52 24.41 7.53
CA GLY A 41 -1.19 25.82 7.38
C GLY A 41 -2.34 26.71 6.90
N HIS A 42 -3.53 26.13 6.70
CA HIS A 42 -4.74 26.80 6.24
C HIS A 42 -5.89 26.76 7.26
N GLY A 43 -5.57 26.43 8.50
CA GLY A 43 -6.54 26.35 9.59
C GLY A 43 -7.24 25.00 9.74
N HIS A 44 -6.76 23.95 9.08
CA HIS A 44 -7.28 22.61 9.21
C HIS A 44 -6.32 21.72 10.01
N LEU A 45 -6.86 21.02 11.01
CA LEU A 45 -6.17 19.93 11.68
C LEU A 45 -6.65 18.63 11.05
N LEU A 46 -5.77 17.98 10.31
CA LEU A 46 -6.07 16.79 9.54
C LEU A 46 -5.43 15.56 10.18
N PRO A 47 -6.10 14.41 10.15
CA PRO A 47 -5.52 13.20 10.74
C PRO A 47 -4.38 12.63 9.92
N TRP A 48 -3.48 11.96 10.62
CA TRP A 48 -2.48 11.09 10.01
C TRP A 48 -2.42 9.75 10.75
N ARG A 49 -1.95 8.73 10.06
CA ARG A 49 -1.71 7.39 10.62
C ARG A 49 -0.46 6.76 10.05
N HIS A 50 0.20 5.98 10.89
CA HIS A 50 1.21 5.03 10.48
C HIS A 50 0.61 3.62 10.55
N VAL A 51 0.54 2.94 9.41
CA VAL A 51 -0.01 1.58 9.31
C VAL A 51 1.11 0.64 8.86
N GLY A 52 1.44 -0.33 9.67
CA GLY A 52 2.52 -1.25 9.38
C GLY A 52 2.86 -2.15 10.56
N ASP A 53 4.10 -2.59 10.59
CA ASP A 53 4.65 -3.40 11.67
C ASP A 53 5.79 -2.67 12.41
N GLU A 54 6.59 -3.40 13.16
CA GLU A 54 7.70 -2.86 13.93
C GLU A 54 8.80 -2.26 13.04
N PHE A 55 8.95 -2.74 11.81
CA PHE A 55 10.10 -2.42 10.94
C PHE A 55 9.76 -1.49 9.79
N GLN A 56 8.53 -1.54 9.30
CA GLN A 56 8.11 -0.81 8.11
C GLN A 56 6.65 -0.37 8.21
N TYR A 57 6.33 0.75 7.60
CA TYR A 57 4.97 1.27 7.63
C TYR A 57 4.70 2.23 6.46
N LEU A 58 3.45 2.46 6.21
CA LEU A 58 2.99 3.57 5.40
C LEU A 58 2.56 4.72 6.29
N SER A 59 3.07 5.90 6.00
CA SER A 59 2.69 7.14 6.64
C SER A 59 1.55 7.77 5.84
N LEU A 60 0.33 7.67 6.34
CA LEU A 60 -0.88 8.13 5.67
C LEU A 60 -1.27 9.50 6.22
N TYR A 61 -1.41 10.47 5.33
CA TYR A 61 -1.86 11.82 5.68
C TYR A 61 -3.19 12.09 4.99
N GLU A 62 -4.17 12.57 5.73
CA GLU A 62 -5.43 13.02 5.15
C GLU A 62 -5.31 14.45 4.61
N THR A 63 -5.96 14.69 3.48
CA THR A 63 -6.09 16.01 2.87
C THR A 63 -7.54 16.22 2.41
N PRO A 64 -8.02 17.47 2.34
CA PRO A 64 -9.34 17.73 1.78
C PRO A 64 -9.47 17.21 0.35
N ALA A 65 -10.67 16.75 -0.01
CA ALA A 65 -10.97 16.28 -1.36
C ALA A 65 -10.71 17.36 -2.42
N GLY A 66 -10.25 16.95 -3.60
CA GLY A 66 -10.00 17.84 -4.73
C GLY A 66 -8.54 18.23 -4.96
N GLN A 67 -7.63 17.85 -4.08
CA GLN A 67 -6.18 18.02 -4.30
C GLN A 67 -5.60 16.75 -4.93
N THR A 68 -5.68 16.63 -6.25
CA THR A 68 -5.04 15.54 -6.99
C THR A 68 -3.86 16.08 -7.77
N LEU A 69 -2.67 15.54 -7.53
CA LEU A 69 -1.47 15.94 -8.24
C LEU A 69 -0.75 14.70 -8.77
N ARG A 70 -0.71 14.59 -10.09
CA ARG A 70 0.23 13.70 -10.77
C ARG A 70 1.12 14.54 -11.69
N ALA A 71 2.30 14.86 -11.21
CA ALA A 71 3.36 15.52 -11.96
C ALA A 71 4.53 14.55 -12.14
N ALA A 72 5.50 14.92 -12.97
CA ALA A 72 6.79 14.20 -13.05
C ALA A 72 7.40 14.11 -11.66
N GLY A 73 7.82 12.91 -11.24
CA GLY A 73 8.30 12.63 -9.90
C GLY A 73 7.19 12.31 -8.88
N ALA A 74 5.92 12.40 -9.27
CA ALA A 74 4.82 11.98 -8.42
C ALA A 74 4.80 10.45 -8.23
N PHE A 75 4.25 10.03 -7.09
CA PHE A 75 4.06 8.62 -6.77
C PHE A 75 3.16 7.93 -7.79
N ASN A 76 3.58 6.78 -8.30
CA ASN A 76 2.82 5.97 -9.27
C ASN A 76 2.04 4.85 -8.57
N HIS A 77 2.75 3.90 -7.97
CA HIS A 77 2.16 2.81 -7.20
C HIS A 77 3.18 2.30 -6.18
N MET A 78 2.72 1.50 -5.25
CA MET A 78 3.57 0.72 -4.35
C MET A 78 3.31 -0.77 -4.54
N ALA A 79 4.28 -1.60 -4.22
CA ALA A 79 4.13 -3.04 -4.22
C ALA A 79 4.26 -3.60 -2.80
N LEU A 80 3.38 -4.52 -2.46
CA LEU A 80 3.41 -5.25 -1.20
C LEU A 80 3.52 -6.74 -1.49
N VAL A 81 4.49 -7.39 -0.85
CA VAL A 81 4.61 -8.85 -0.92
C VAL A 81 3.58 -9.47 0.01
N VAL A 82 2.84 -10.44 -0.50
CA VAL A 82 1.87 -11.23 0.25
C VAL A 82 2.20 -12.72 0.13
N ASP A 83 1.86 -13.50 1.14
CA ASP A 83 2.11 -14.94 1.13
C ASP A 83 1.18 -15.67 0.16
N ASP A 84 -0.09 -15.28 0.13
CA ASP A 84 -1.12 -15.90 -0.70
C ASP A 84 -1.90 -14.81 -1.44
N LEU A 85 -1.66 -14.70 -2.76
CA LEU A 85 -2.27 -13.67 -3.60
C LEU A 85 -3.79 -13.83 -3.68
N ASP A 86 -4.27 -15.04 -3.84
CA ASP A 86 -5.71 -15.28 -4.00
C ASP A 86 -6.48 -14.98 -2.69
N ALA A 87 -5.90 -15.32 -1.54
CA ALA A 87 -6.46 -15.00 -0.23
C ALA A 87 -6.46 -13.48 0.02
N ALA A 88 -5.40 -12.77 -0.33
CA ALA A 88 -5.33 -11.31 -0.20
C ALA A 88 -6.39 -10.62 -1.06
N LEU A 89 -6.56 -11.06 -2.30
CA LEU A 89 -7.59 -10.53 -3.20
C LEU A 89 -9.01 -10.80 -2.68
N ALA A 90 -9.24 -11.97 -2.08
CA ALA A 90 -10.52 -12.28 -1.46
C ALA A 90 -10.82 -11.36 -0.26
N ARG A 91 -9.83 -11.08 0.59
CA ARG A 91 -9.98 -10.14 1.72
C ARG A 91 -10.25 -8.71 1.23
N LEU A 92 -9.58 -8.27 0.18
CA LEU A 92 -9.82 -6.96 -0.42
C LEU A 92 -11.23 -6.83 -0.98
N ARG A 93 -11.69 -7.86 -1.70
CA ARG A 93 -13.07 -7.89 -2.21
C ARG A 93 -14.09 -7.80 -1.08
N ALA A 94 -13.85 -8.46 0.05
CA ALA A 94 -14.73 -8.42 1.21
C ALA A 94 -14.86 -7.02 1.82
N VAL A 95 -13.86 -6.15 1.66
CA VAL A 95 -13.91 -4.74 2.11
C VAL A 95 -14.24 -3.76 0.97
N GLY A 96 -14.71 -4.27 -0.17
CA GLY A 96 -15.19 -3.46 -1.28
C GLY A 96 -14.12 -2.96 -2.25
N ILE A 97 -12.97 -3.62 -2.30
CA ILE A 97 -11.88 -3.30 -3.23
C ILE A 97 -11.67 -4.47 -4.17
N PRO A 98 -12.21 -4.42 -5.40
CA PRO A 98 -12.08 -5.51 -6.36
C PRO A 98 -10.70 -5.52 -7.02
N LEU A 99 -10.37 -6.65 -7.62
CA LEU A 99 -9.23 -6.76 -8.54
C LEU A 99 -9.38 -5.75 -9.69
N ASP A 100 -8.33 -4.97 -9.94
CA ASP A 100 -8.25 -4.08 -11.09
C ASP A 100 -7.74 -4.85 -12.33
N HIS A 101 -6.53 -5.39 -12.24
CA HIS A 101 -5.98 -6.24 -13.29
C HIS A 101 -4.88 -7.18 -12.76
N ILE A 102 -4.60 -8.21 -13.53
CA ILE A 102 -3.49 -9.12 -13.28
C ILE A 102 -2.21 -8.49 -13.84
N GLY A 103 -1.15 -8.52 -13.04
CA GLY A 103 0.17 -8.04 -13.45
C GLY A 103 0.97 -9.09 -14.23
N GLY A 104 2.18 -8.69 -14.62
CA GLY A 104 3.13 -9.61 -15.24
C GLY A 104 3.51 -10.75 -14.28
N SER A 105 3.80 -11.92 -14.84
CA SER A 105 4.24 -13.09 -14.08
C SER A 105 5.54 -13.65 -14.65
N THR A 106 6.33 -14.27 -13.77
CA THR A 106 7.46 -15.14 -14.13
C THR A 106 7.18 -16.53 -13.55
N GLU A 107 8.12 -17.46 -13.71
CA GLU A 107 7.97 -18.81 -13.17
C GLU A 107 7.68 -18.82 -11.66
N HIS A 108 8.35 -17.93 -10.90
CA HIS A 108 8.27 -17.88 -9.43
C HIS A 108 7.56 -16.63 -8.88
N ARG A 109 6.91 -15.85 -9.75
CA ARG A 109 6.27 -14.58 -9.33
C ARG A 109 4.91 -14.40 -9.99
N ARG A 110 3.93 -14.06 -9.19
CA ARG A 110 2.60 -13.60 -9.63
C ARG A 110 2.33 -12.23 -9.07
N SER A 111 1.62 -11.40 -9.79
CA SER A 111 1.16 -10.12 -9.27
C SER A 111 -0.24 -9.75 -9.74
N ALA A 112 -0.86 -8.86 -8.98
CA ALA A 112 -2.16 -8.30 -9.28
C ALA A 112 -2.22 -6.86 -8.77
N TYR A 113 -3.04 -6.04 -9.40
CA TYR A 113 -3.23 -4.65 -9.03
C TYR A 113 -4.63 -4.39 -8.51
N VAL A 114 -4.72 -3.58 -7.48
CA VAL A 114 -5.96 -3.02 -6.96
C VAL A 114 -5.83 -1.50 -6.91
N VAL A 115 -6.96 -0.81 -6.92
CA VAL A 115 -7.01 0.65 -6.84
C VAL A 115 -7.94 1.04 -5.69
N ILE A 116 -7.41 1.85 -4.77
CA ILE A 116 -8.20 2.40 -3.66
C ILE A 116 -8.72 3.77 -4.08
N GLU A 117 -10.03 3.87 -4.21
CA GLU A 117 -10.72 5.11 -4.52
C GLU A 117 -10.95 5.96 -3.24
N PRO A 118 -11.11 7.28 -3.33
CA PRO A 118 -11.25 8.09 -4.54
C PRO A 118 -9.93 8.57 -5.14
N GLU A 119 -8.82 8.50 -4.44
CA GLU A 119 -7.52 9.03 -4.90
C GLU A 119 -6.87 8.21 -6.01
N ARG A 120 -7.42 7.03 -6.30
CA ARG A 120 -6.85 6.07 -7.23
C ARG A 120 -5.45 5.60 -6.80
N LEU A 121 -5.30 5.32 -5.50
CA LEU A 121 -4.08 4.74 -4.98
C LEU A 121 -3.90 3.34 -5.54
N GLN A 122 -2.95 3.17 -6.43
CA GLN A 122 -2.64 1.87 -7.04
C GLN A 122 -1.68 1.09 -6.16
N ILE A 123 -2.06 -0.15 -5.84
CA ILE A 123 -1.22 -1.08 -5.09
C ILE A 123 -1.04 -2.34 -5.93
N GLU A 124 0.22 -2.74 -6.10
CA GLU A 124 0.59 -4.04 -6.66
C GLU A 124 0.76 -5.04 -5.52
N LEU A 125 0.05 -6.15 -5.58
CA LEU A 125 0.27 -7.29 -4.70
C LEU A 125 1.17 -8.28 -5.43
N VAL A 126 2.24 -8.71 -4.77
CA VAL A 126 3.21 -9.63 -5.35
C VAL A 126 3.32 -10.88 -4.47
N ALA A 127 3.23 -12.06 -5.06
CA ALA A 127 3.48 -13.31 -4.38
C ALA A 127 4.61 -14.07 -5.08
N TYR A 128 5.50 -14.62 -4.28
CA TYR A 128 6.59 -15.49 -4.73
C TYR A 128 6.38 -16.90 -4.20
N ASP A 129 6.67 -17.90 -5.00
CA ASP A 129 6.66 -19.29 -4.57
C ASP A 129 8.08 -19.82 -4.25
N SER A 130 9.06 -18.94 -4.17
CA SER A 130 10.45 -19.25 -3.84
C SER A 130 11.05 -18.17 -2.92
N ASP A 131 11.91 -18.61 -2.01
CA ASP A 131 12.74 -17.73 -1.18
C ASP A 131 14.16 -17.54 -1.76
N VAL A 132 14.48 -18.18 -2.86
CA VAL A 132 15.79 -18.09 -3.52
C VAL A 132 15.88 -16.78 -4.29
N PRO A 133 16.85 -15.88 -3.99
CA PRO A 133 16.94 -14.57 -4.64
C PRO A 133 17.03 -14.62 -6.16
N ASP A 134 17.79 -15.56 -6.72
CA ASP A 134 17.95 -15.68 -8.17
C ASP A 134 16.66 -16.12 -8.88
N GLU A 135 15.79 -16.85 -8.20
CA GLU A 135 14.47 -17.23 -8.71
C GLU A 135 13.46 -16.09 -8.58
N ARG A 136 13.51 -15.36 -7.47
CA ARG A 136 12.64 -14.20 -7.23
C ARG A 136 12.97 -13.01 -8.13
N ASN A 137 14.24 -12.82 -8.48
CA ASN A 137 14.73 -11.65 -9.19
C ASN A 137 14.85 -11.86 -10.71
N VAL A 138 14.09 -12.78 -11.27
CA VAL A 138 14.00 -12.97 -12.72
C VAL A 138 13.12 -11.88 -13.32
N TYR A 139 13.65 -11.18 -14.35
CA TYR A 139 12.95 -10.07 -15.00
C TYR A 139 12.46 -10.38 -16.42
N ALA A 140 12.78 -11.54 -16.95
CA ALA A 140 12.33 -11.95 -18.28
C ALA A 140 12.03 -13.44 -18.33
#